data_989c2e5c0f4a5e2880d9600770179069
#
_entry.id   989c2e5c0f4a5e2880d9600770179069
#
_cell.length_a   1.000
_cell.length_b   1.000
_cell.length_c   1.000
_cell.angle_alpha   90.00
_cell.angle_beta   90.00
_cell.angle_gamma   90.00
#
_symmetry.space_group_name_H-M   'P 1'
#
loop_
_entity.id
_entity.type
_entity.pdbx_description
1 polymer ?
#
loop_
_entity_poly.entity_id
_entity_poly.type
_entity_poly.pdbx_seq_one_letter_code
_entity_poly.pdbx_strand_id
1 'polypeptide(L)'
;MEIFLIKLLQFILAISLLVLLHEGGHMFFSKLFGIRVEKFFIFFDVGIGKWSGKLFSFKLKGDTEYGMGWLPLGGYCKISGMIDESFDTEQMKQAPQPWEFRTHPAWQRLLVMIGGVLVNFLLALFIYSMIMYHWGESYVRMDKMSYGMKFSDEAKKLGFRDHDKLLGTDLGEFKDFNVDVYRDLSEAHTAYVERQGKTVSVPLPGNLNLLDMLKKTPQFARPFIPAKVDTVLETMPAMEDSKTMITSPAYKIGLKKGDMILAVNGVPVDSYNEFTDQMGVLSDELAAAKTHADSMRICTVTIAVMRAGAPSGARMSAQAASVKAAAQDTASLTTPTTAPVDTLKAVLTPDLKFGFAVASVPALYEKETTHVSYGFLQSFPAGVKYGWDVLAGYVSDMKYVFTADGAKSLGGFGAIGSLFPSQWDWYLFWKMTAFLSIILAFMNILPIPALDGGHVVFLLYEIITGRKPGEKFMIRAEYVGFAILILLMIIANLNDVLRWLGVM
;
A
#
# COMPACT_ATOMS: atom_id res chain seq x y z
N MET A 1 13.32 -8.30 -14.36
CA MET A 1 14.44 -8.55 -13.44
C MET A 1 14.95 -7.26 -12.78
N GLU A 2 15.18 -6.19 -13.54
CA GLU A 2 15.65 -4.90 -13.03
C GLU A 2 14.68 -4.28 -11.99
N ILE A 3 13.40 -4.21 -12.29
CA ILE A 3 12.36 -3.71 -11.37
C ILE A 3 12.36 -4.50 -10.05
N PHE A 4 12.45 -5.83 -10.14
CA PHE A 4 12.51 -6.67 -8.95
C PHE A 4 13.73 -6.36 -8.09
N LEU A 5 14.91 -6.20 -8.71
CA LEU A 5 16.14 -5.88 -8.00
C LEU A 5 16.09 -4.49 -7.34
N ILE A 6 15.49 -3.49 -8.01
CA ILE A 6 15.32 -2.15 -7.44
C ILE A 6 14.42 -2.19 -6.20
N LYS A 7 13.28 -2.88 -6.28
CA LYS A 7 12.36 -3.04 -5.15
C LYS A 7 13.01 -3.81 -3.99
N LEU A 8 13.70 -4.91 -4.31
CA LEU A 8 14.41 -5.73 -3.31
C LEU A 8 15.50 -4.93 -2.61
N LEU A 9 16.28 -4.14 -3.34
CA LEU A 9 17.32 -3.29 -2.76
C LEU A 9 16.74 -2.25 -1.81
N GLN A 10 15.66 -1.56 -2.22
CA GLN A 10 14.98 -0.58 -1.37
C GLN A 10 14.42 -1.24 -0.10
N PHE A 11 13.78 -2.41 -0.25
CA PHE A 11 13.25 -3.18 0.87
C PHE A 11 14.35 -3.57 1.86
N ILE A 12 15.47 -4.15 1.38
CA ILE A 12 16.60 -4.55 2.23
C ILE A 12 17.20 -3.33 2.96
N LEU A 13 17.38 -2.20 2.26
CA LEU A 13 17.92 -0.99 2.88
C LEU A 13 16.99 -0.44 3.96
N ALA A 14 15.68 -0.39 3.70
CA ALA A 14 14.70 0.07 4.68
C ALA A 14 14.70 -0.85 5.91
N ILE A 15 14.54 -2.16 5.74
CA ILE A 15 14.54 -3.12 6.86
C ILE A 15 15.86 -3.09 7.63
N SER A 16 17.00 -3.00 6.94
CA SER A 16 18.31 -2.90 7.61
C SER A 16 18.38 -1.68 8.54
N LEU A 17 17.91 -0.53 8.07
CA LEU A 17 17.87 0.70 8.88
C LEU A 17 16.94 0.53 10.09
N LEU A 18 15.73 0.00 9.87
CA LEU A 18 14.72 -0.16 10.91
C LEU A 18 15.19 -1.13 12.00
N VAL A 19 15.73 -2.28 11.60
CA VAL A 19 16.24 -3.29 12.52
C VAL A 19 17.46 -2.76 13.28
N LEU A 20 18.42 -2.13 12.59
CA LEU A 20 19.60 -1.54 13.23
C LEU A 20 19.23 -0.56 14.34
N LEU A 21 18.26 0.30 14.10
CA LEU A 21 17.83 1.30 15.06
C LEU A 21 16.95 0.70 16.18
N HIS A 22 16.12 -0.28 15.86
CA HIS A 22 15.34 -1.03 16.83
C HIS A 22 16.25 -1.72 17.85
N GLU A 23 17.16 -2.58 17.38
CA GLU A 23 18.14 -3.26 18.23
C GLU A 23 19.06 -2.25 18.96
N GLY A 24 19.37 -1.14 18.29
CA GLY A 24 20.09 -0.01 18.87
C GLY A 24 19.37 0.60 20.08
N GLY A 25 18.04 0.63 20.07
CA GLY A 25 17.21 1.05 21.19
C GLY A 25 17.38 0.16 22.42
N HIS A 26 17.29 -1.16 22.24
CA HIS A 26 17.54 -2.15 23.30
C HIS A 26 18.96 -2.06 23.85
N MET A 27 19.94 -1.95 22.97
CA MET A 27 21.34 -1.80 23.36
C MET A 27 21.61 -0.50 24.12
N PHE A 28 21.01 0.62 23.69
CA PHE A 28 21.18 1.92 24.33
C PHE A 28 20.73 1.87 25.79
N PHE A 29 19.51 1.42 26.05
CA PHE A 29 19.00 1.33 27.44
C PHE A 29 19.73 0.26 28.25
N SER A 30 20.10 -0.89 27.65
CA SER A 30 20.91 -1.90 28.33
C SER A 30 22.23 -1.31 28.82
N LYS A 31 22.97 -0.63 27.97
CA LYS A 31 24.24 -0.01 28.36
C LYS A 31 24.07 1.16 29.32
N LEU A 32 22.98 1.93 29.19
CA LEU A 32 22.65 3.03 30.12
C LEU A 32 22.48 2.54 31.56
N PHE A 33 21.91 1.35 31.73
CA PHE A 33 21.69 0.75 33.06
C PHE A 33 22.81 -0.21 33.50
N GLY A 34 23.88 -0.37 32.71
CA GLY A 34 24.99 -1.26 33.04
C GLY A 34 24.71 -2.74 32.76
N ILE A 35 23.65 -3.04 32.00
CA ILE A 35 23.33 -4.39 31.55
C ILE A 35 24.26 -4.77 30.40
N ARG A 36 24.87 -5.96 30.49
CA ARG A 36 25.82 -6.43 29.48
C ARG A 36 25.09 -6.88 28.23
N VAL A 37 25.56 -6.37 27.07
CA VAL A 37 25.16 -6.81 25.73
C VAL A 37 26.29 -7.66 25.17
N GLU A 38 26.02 -8.94 24.85
CA GLU A 38 26.99 -9.90 24.35
C GLU A 38 27.22 -9.75 22.85
N LYS A 39 26.10 -9.64 22.08
CA LYS A 39 26.15 -9.52 20.63
C LYS A 39 25.17 -8.44 20.15
N PHE A 40 25.55 -7.76 19.08
CA PHE A 40 24.72 -6.82 18.35
C PHE A 40 24.90 -7.08 16.85
N PHE A 41 23.89 -7.68 16.22
CA PHE A 41 23.95 -8.11 14.82
C PHE A 41 22.79 -7.54 14.03
N ILE A 42 23.11 -6.98 12.83
CA ILE A 42 22.10 -6.39 11.95
C ILE A 42 21.24 -7.47 11.30
N PHE A 43 21.83 -8.60 10.88
CA PHE A 43 21.14 -9.74 10.29
C PHE A 43 21.46 -11.01 11.08
N PHE A 44 20.59 -12.03 10.92
CA PHE A 44 20.84 -13.30 11.60
C PHE A 44 22.06 -14.02 11.05
N ASP A 45 22.90 -14.51 11.96
CA ASP A 45 24.09 -15.29 11.70
C ASP A 45 23.82 -16.80 11.77
N VAL A 46 22.74 -17.25 11.12
CA VAL A 46 22.35 -18.67 11.11
C VAL A 46 23.43 -19.50 10.44
N GLY A 47 24.02 -20.44 11.19
CA GLY A 47 25.07 -21.31 10.69
C GLY A 47 24.58 -22.30 9.63
N ILE A 48 25.38 -22.52 8.59
CA ILE A 48 25.12 -23.49 7.54
C ILE A 48 26.30 -24.46 7.48
N GLY A 49 26.12 -25.68 7.96
CA GLY A 49 27.19 -26.67 8.04
C GLY A 49 28.32 -26.21 8.95
N LYS A 50 29.53 -26.00 8.39
CA LYS A 50 30.70 -25.52 9.13
C LYS A 50 30.85 -24.01 9.17
N TRP A 51 30.05 -23.27 8.39
CA TRP A 51 30.08 -21.81 8.35
C TRP A 51 29.17 -21.24 9.44
N SER A 52 29.69 -20.27 10.21
CA SER A 52 28.96 -19.66 11.33
C SER A 52 27.84 -18.72 10.92
N GLY A 53 27.64 -18.48 9.61
CA GLY A 53 26.64 -17.54 9.11
C GLY A 53 27.04 -16.06 9.23
N LYS A 54 28.19 -15.75 9.79
CA LYS A 54 28.70 -14.38 9.92
C LYS A 54 29.34 -13.91 8.61
N LEU A 55 28.92 -12.74 8.10
CA LEU A 55 29.62 -12.07 7.01
C LEU A 55 30.89 -11.39 7.53
N PHE A 56 30.75 -10.68 8.64
CA PHE A 56 31.87 -10.12 9.42
C PHE A 56 31.44 -9.91 10.87
N SER A 57 32.41 -9.87 11.78
CA SER A 57 32.22 -9.42 13.15
C SER A 57 33.50 -8.78 13.70
N PHE A 58 33.35 -7.88 14.65
CA PHE A 58 34.43 -7.20 15.33
C PHE A 58 34.03 -6.88 16.77
N LYS A 59 35.04 -6.71 17.65
CA LYS A 59 34.85 -6.24 19.01
C LYS A 59 35.50 -4.87 19.15
N LEU A 60 34.73 -3.90 19.64
CA LEU A 60 35.28 -2.62 20.13
C LEU A 60 35.73 -2.80 21.56
N LYS A 61 36.23 -1.68 22.16
CA LYS A 61 36.57 -1.68 23.59
C LYS A 61 35.31 -2.00 24.41
N GLY A 62 35.23 -3.24 24.96
CA GLY A 62 34.09 -3.75 25.71
C GLY A 62 33.80 -5.21 25.39
N ASP A 63 32.70 -5.74 25.97
CA ASP A 63 32.32 -7.14 25.88
C ASP A 63 31.41 -7.47 24.67
N THR A 64 30.88 -6.45 23.98
CA THR A 64 29.92 -6.60 22.89
C THR A 64 30.62 -6.98 21.58
N GLU A 65 30.20 -8.06 20.96
CA GLU A 65 30.54 -8.43 19.57
C GLU A 65 29.54 -7.77 18.63
N TYR A 66 30.03 -6.94 17.71
CA TYR A 66 29.24 -6.32 16.65
C TYR A 66 29.44 -7.07 15.36
N GLY A 67 28.38 -7.25 14.56
CA GLY A 67 28.53 -8.00 13.33
C GLY A 67 27.33 -7.91 12.40
N MET A 68 27.46 -8.59 11.27
CA MET A 68 26.41 -8.77 10.28
C MET A 68 26.33 -10.24 9.91
N GLY A 69 25.13 -10.79 10.00
CA GLY A 69 24.80 -12.11 9.47
C GLY A 69 24.48 -12.06 7.97
N TRP A 70 24.22 -13.20 7.38
CA TRP A 70 23.90 -13.31 5.95
C TRP A 70 22.39 -13.23 5.65
N LEU A 71 21.53 -13.50 6.65
CA LEU A 71 20.10 -13.65 6.46
C LEU A 71 19.36 -12.33 6.78
N PRO A 72 18.88 -11.55 5.77
CA PRO A 72 18.31 -10.23 5.95
C PRO A 72 16.83 -10.26 6.40
N LEU A 73 16.50 -11.15 7.36
CA LEU A 73 15.13 -11.29 7.87
C LEU A 73 14.93 -10.66 9.26
N GLY A 74 15.93 -9.96 9.77
CA GLY A 74 15.92 -9.33 11.09
C GLY A 74 17.33 -9.19 11.63
N GLY A 75 17.48 -8.68 12.84
CA GLY A 75 18.72 -8.60 13.59
C GLY A 75 18.47 -9.04 15.03
N TYR A 76 19.47 -8.93 15.90
CA TYR A 76 19.29 -9.23 17.30
C TYR A 76 20.31 -8.52 18.19
N CYS A 77 19.86 -8.20 19.39
CA CYS A 77 20.68 -7.67 20.47
C CYS A 77 20.68 -8.69 21.62
N LYS A 78 21.72 -9.54 21.72
CA LYS A 78 21.80 -10.54 22.80
C LYS A 78 22.18 -9.88 24.11
N ILE A 79 21.21 -9.82 25.02
CA ILE A 79 21.33 -9.21 26.36
C ILE A 79 21.57 -10.32 27.38
N SER A 80 22.63 -10.19 28.19
CA SER A 80 22.97 -11.18 29.22
C SER A 80 21.85 -11.35 30.24
N GLY A 81 21.50 -12.60 30.56
CA GLY A 81 20.48 -12.94 31.57
C GLY A 81 19.04 -12.63 31.15
N MET A 82 18.78 -12.56 29.84
CA MET A 82 17.47 -12.48 29.22
C MET A 82 17.21 -13.77 28.43
N ILE A 83 15.97 -14.24 28.42
CA ILE A 83 15.52 -15.27 27.46
C ILE A 83 15.10 -14.49 26.21
N ASP A 84 15.85 -14.68 25.16
CA ASP A 84 15.62 -14.08 23.86
C ASP A 84 15.23 -15.14 22.81
N GLU A 85 15.12 -14.74 21.57
CA GLU A 85 14.79 -15.60 20.42
C GLU A 85 15.79 -16.75 20.23
N SER A 86 16.98 -16.69 20.83
CA SER A 86 17.98 -17.76 20.77
C SER A 86 17.66 -18.93 21.69
N PHE A 87 16.67 -18.79 22.60
CA PHE A 87 16.31 -19.78 23.64
C PHE A 87 17.51 -20.31 24.44
N ASP A 88 18.55 -19.47 24.64
CA ASP A 88 19.72 -19.84 25.42
C ASP A 88 19.38 -19.88 26.92
N THR A 89 18.86 -21.03 27.35
CA THR A 89 18.50 -21.27 28.75
C THR A 89 19.69 -21.73 29.62
N GLU A 90 20.84 -22.03 29.04
CA GLU A 90 22.02 -22.49 29.79
C GLU A 90 22.54 -21.42 30.74
N GLN A 91 22.53 -20.15 30.31
CA GLN A 91 22.92 -19.02 31.14
C GLN A 91 21.98 -18.83 32.33
N MET A 92 20.70 -19.15 32.17
CA MET A 92 19.70 -19.01 33.23
C MET A 92 19.88 -20.05 34.36
N LYS A 93 20.59 -21.16 34.11
CA LYS A 93 20.89 -22.18 35.16
C LYS A 93 22.05 -21.77 36.08
N GLN A 94 22.81 -20.76 35.70
CA GLN A 94 23.93 -20.23 36.49
C GLN A 94 23.46 -19.21 37.51
N ALA A 95 24.27 -18.98 38.55
CA ALA A 95 23.98 -17.96 39.56
C ALA A 95 23.89 -16.54 38.88
N PRO A 96 22.86 -15.75 39.21
CA PRO A 96 22.67 -14.44 38.64
C PRO A 96 23.88 -13.52 38.86
N GLN A 97 24.29 -12.81 37.84
CA GLN A 97 25.38 -11.86 37.90
C GLN A 97 24.85 -10.39 37.93
N PRO A 98 25.56 -9.45 38.58
CA PRO A 98 25.09 -8.07 38.75
C PRO A 98 24.81 -7.33 37.42
N TRP A 99 25.47 -7.73 36.34
CA TRP A 99 25.31 -7.13 35.00
C TRP A 99 24.26 -7.79 34.11
N GLU A 100 23.49 -8.76 34.65
CA GLU A 100 22.47 -9.46 33.91
C GLU A 100 21.11 -8.73 33.97
N PHE A 101 20.34 -8.79 32.89
CA PHE A 101 19.02 -8.19 32.78
C PHE A 101 18.08 -8.59 33.95
N ARG A 102 18.09 -9.88 34.32
CA ARG A 102 17.20 -10.43 35.38
C ARG A 102 17.49 -9.88 36.79
N THR A 103 18.65 -9.27 37.05
CA THR A 103 19.04 -8.72 38.37
C THR A 103 18.65 -7.25 38.51
N HIS A 104 18.31 -6.57 37.41
CA HIS A 104 17.94 -5.18 37.44
C HIS A 104 16.47 -4.94 37.85
N PRO A 105 16.11 -3.78 38.41
CA PRO A 105 14.73 -3.42 38.74
C PRO A 105 13.80 -3.51 37.53
N ALA A 106 12.53 -3.86 37.76
CA ALA A 106 11.55 -4.08 36.69
C ALA A 106 11.38 -2.86 35.75
N TRP A 107 11.44 -1.62 36.30
CA TRP A 107 11.33 -0.41 35.48
C TRP A 107 12.51 -0.21 34.53
N GLN A 108 13.75 -0.58 34.91
CA GLN A 108 14.90 -0.53 34.00
C GLN A 108 14.77 -1.55 32.88
N ARG A 109 14.35 -2.77 33.23
CA ARG A 109 14.05 -3.85 32.27
C ARG A 109 12.94 -3.46 31.31
N LEU A 110 11.90 -2.78 31.83
CA LEU A 110 10.80 -2.25 31.01
C LEU A 110 11.30 -1.23 29.98
N LEU A 111 12.18 -0.30 30.38
CA LEU A 111 12.75 0.69 29.46
C LEU A 111 13.67 0.03 28.40
N VAL A 112 14.39 -1.04 28.76
CA VAL A 112 15.15 -1.82 27.78
C VAL A 112 14.22 -2.42 26.73
N MET A 113 13.09 -3.06 27.14
CA MET A 113 12.16 -3.69 26.21
C MET A 113 11.40 -2.69 25.34
N ILE A 114 11.00 -1.55 25.91
CA ILE A 114 10.32 -0.50 25.12
C ILE A 114 11.33 0.23 24.21
N GLY A 115 12.62 0.13 24.47
CA GLY A 115 13.65 0.88 23.78
C GLY A 115 13.64 0.74 22.27
N GLY A 116 13.53 -0.48 21.76
CA GLY A 116 13.44 -0.75 20.31
C GLY A 116 12.18 -0.15 19.68
N VAL A 117 11.04 -0.39 20.31
CA VAL A 117 9.74 0.15 19.88
C VAL A 117 9.74 1.68 19.86
N LEU A 118 10.24 2.30 20.92
CA LEU A 118 10.32 3.75 21.05
C LEU A 118 11.17 4.37 19.96
N VAL A 119 12.34 3.79 19.68
CA VAL A 119 13.24 4.31 18.65
C VAL A 119 12.60 4.22 17.26
N ASN A 120 11.95 3.12 16.92
CA ASN A 120 11.26 3.01 15.64
C ASN A 120 10.08 3.98 15.52
N PHE A 121 9.32 4.18 16.59
CA PHE A 121 8.24 5.16 16.59
C PHE A 121 8.77 6.58 16.39
N LEU A 122 9.80 6.99 17.14
CA LEU A 122 10.42 8.31 17.00
C LEU A 122 11.08 8.49 15.62
N LEU A 123 11.69 7.43 15.08
CA LEU A 123 12.26 7.45 13.72
C LEU A 123 11.19 7.73 12.68
N ALA A 124 10.05 7.06 12.76
CA ALA A 124 8.95 7.29 11.82
C ALA A 124 8.46 8.73 11.86
N LEU A 125 8.22 9.28 13.07
CA LEU A 125 7.80 10.66 13.24
C LEU A 125 8.86 11.65 12.71
N PHE A 126 10.14 11.35 12.91
CA PHE A 126 11.23 12.15 12.38
C PHE A 126 11.27 12.10 10.85
N ILE A 127 11.16 10.91 10.25
CA ILE A 127 11.17 10.78 8.79
C ILE A 127 9.96 11.51 8.19
N TYR A 128 8.75 11.36 8.73
CA TYR A 128 7.59 12.11 8.26
C TYR A 128 7.78 13.63 8.40
N SER A 129 8.39 14.08 9.50
CA SER A 129 8.72 15.51 9.66
C SER A 129 9.69 15.99 8.58
N MET A 130 10.70 15.19 8.24
CA MET A 130 11.64 15.54 7.17
C MET A 130 11.01 15.48 5.79
N ILE A 131 10.07 14.57 5.55
CA ILE A 131 9.25 14.56 4.33
C ILE A 131 8.45 15.86 4.22
N MET A 132 7.77 16.28 5.29
CA MET A 132 7.00 17.54 5.31
C MET A 132 7.91 18.76 5.10
N TYR A 133 9.13 18.74 5.64
CA TYR A 133 10.11 19.82 5.44
C TYR A 133 10.61 19.91 3.99
N HIS A 134 10.95 18.75 3.38
CA HIS A 134 11.64 18.74 2.08
C HIS A 134 10.66 18.80 0.90
N TRP A 135 9.55 18.05 0.95
CA TRP A 135 8.58 17.95 -0.15
C TRP A 135 7.28 18.70 0.15
N GLY A 136 6.99 18.97 1.42
CA GLY A 136 5.70 19.55 1.81
C GLY A 136 4.54 18.56 1.62
N GLU A 137 3.36 19.11 1.49
CA GLU A 137 2.12 18.39 1.25
C GLU A 137 1.45 18.92 -0.02
N SER A 138 1.03 18.02 -0.89
CA SER A 138 0.33 18.38 -2.12
C SER A 138 -0.92 17.55 -2.25
N TYR A 139 -2.07 18.17 -2.35
CA TYR A 139 -3.36 17.50 -2.46
C TYR A 139 -4.37 18.32 -3.25
N VAL A 140 -5.36 17.64 -3.83
CA VAL A 140 -6.51 18.27 -4.46
C VAL A 140 -7.68 18.18 -3.50
N ARG A 141 -8.22 19.34 -3.11
CA ARG A 141 -9.39 19.38 -2.23
C ARG A 141 -10.61 18.76 -2.90
N MET A 142 -11.39 17.99 -2.15
CA MET A 142 -12.58 17.30 -2.67
C MET A 142 -13.59 18.25 -3.31
N ASP A 143 -13.81 19.43 -2.72
CA ASP A 143 -14.72 20.46 -3.24
C ASP A 143 -14.24 21.08 -4.57
N LYS A 144 -12.93 20.98 -4.88
CA LYS A 144 -12.31 21.48 -6.12
C LYS A 144 -12.26 20.45 -7.24
N MET A 145 -12.62 19.22 -6.99
CA MET A 145 -12.66 18.16 -8.00
C MET A 145 -13.83 18.38 -8.97
N SER A 146 -13.61 19.22 -10.00
CA SER A 146 -14.66 19.68 -10.94
C SER A 146 -15.34 18.53 -11.71
N TYR A 147 -14.64 17.42 -11.97
CA TYR A 147 -15.21 16.24 -12.60
C TYR A 147 -15.97 15.35 -11.62
N GLY A 148 -15.80 15.54 -10.30
CA GLY A 148 -16.38 14.70 -9.25
C GLY A 148 -15.85 13.28 -9.26
N MET A 149 -16.70 12.36 -8.81
CA MET A 149 -16.35 10.95 -8.64
C MET A 149 -17.09 10.06 -9.64
N LYS A 150 -16.51 8.92 -9.95
CA LYS A 150 -17.14 7.77 -10.61
C LYS A 150 -17.46 6.72 -9.57
N PHE A 151 -18.68 6.20 -9.56
CA PHE A 151 -19.16 5.26 -8.57
C PHE A 151 -19.46 3.90 -9.17
N SER A 152 -19.25 2.85 -8.37
CA SER A 152 -19.69 1.48 -8.72
C SER A 152 -21.22 1.38 -8.72
N ASP A 153 -21.75 0.31 -9.30
CA ASP A 153 -23.18 0.03 -9.27
C ASP A 153 -23.70 -0.18 -7.83
N GLU A 154 -22.87 -0.71 -6.94
CA GLU A 154 -23.20 -0.86 -5.53
C GLU A 154 -23.37 0.51 -4.84
N ALA A 155 -22.46 1.44 -5.09
CA ALA A 155 -22.58 2.82 -4.58
C ALA A 155 -23.81 3.54 -5.18
N LYS A 156 -24.09 3.35 -6.48
CA LYS A 156 -25.27 3.94 -7.16
C LYS A 156 -26.59 3.44 -6.56
N LYS A 157 -26.66 2.17 -6.13
CA LYS A 157 -27.85 1.63 -5.43
C LYS A 157 -28.11 2.31 -4.09
N LEU A 158 -27.07 2.84 -3.42
CA LEU A 158 -27.20 3.62 -2.20
C LEU A 158 -27.61 5.06 -2.45
N GLY A 159 -27.57 5.56 -3.70
CA GLY A 159 -28.00 6.89 -4.07
C GLY A 159 -26.90 7.82 -4.55
N PHE A 160 -25.64 7.39 -4.60
CA PHE A 160 -24.56 8.13 -5.26
C PHE A 160 -24.80 8.21 -6.77
N ARG A 161 -24.27 9.26 -7.38
CA ARG A 161 -24.32 9.46 -8.85
C ARG A 161 -22.95 9.88 -9.35
N ASP A 162 -22.63 9.46 -10.57
CA ASP A 162 -21.42 9.93 -11.23
C ASP A 162 -21.40 11.46 -11.28
N HIS A 163 -20.22 12.04 -11.12
CA HIS A 163 -19.95 13.47 -10.96
C HIS A 163 -20.35 14.09 -9.62
N ASP A 164 -20.92 13.35 -8.67
CA ASP A 164 -21.03 13.85 -7.30
C ASP A 164 -19.63 14.13 -6.74
N LYS A 165 -19.44 15.26 -6.03
CA LYS A 165 -18.23 15.50 -5.24
C LYS A 165 -18.48 15.03 -3.81
N LEU A 166 -17.62 14.20 -3.30
CA LEU A 166 -17.69 13.73 -1.90
C LEU A 166 -17.21 14.88 -0.98
N LEU A 167 -18.09 15.39 -0.12
CA LEU A 167 -17.76 16.47 0.82
C LEU A 167 -17.35 15.94 2.20
N GLY A 168 -17.93 14.82 2.62
CA GLY A 168 -17.71 14.24 3.93
C GLY A 168 -18.78 13.24 4.32
N THR A 169 -18.80 12.89 5.60
CA THR A 169 -19.79 12.02 6.24
C THR A 169 -20.27 12.63 7.55
N ASP A 170 -21.16 11.94 8.26
CA ASP A 170 -21.51 12.26 9.65
C ASP A 170 -20.33 12.07 10.62
N LEU A 171 -19.20 11.47 10.18
CA LEU A 171 -17.98 11.32 10.96
C LEU A 171 -17.00 12.49 10.75
N GLY A 172 -17.07 13.20 9.62
CA GLY A 172 -16.19 14.32 9.32
C GLY A 172 -16.20 14.77 7.86
N GLU A 173 -15.53 15.90 7.60
CA GLU A 173 -15.32 16.43 6.26
C GLU A 173 -14.10 15.79 5.59
N PHE A 174 -14.19 15.56 4.27
CA PHE A 174 -13.08 15.06 3.48
C PHE A 174 -12.19 16.21 2.97
N LYS A 175 -10.90 16.11 3.26
CA LYS A 175 -9.91 17.06 2.76
C LYS A 175 -9.55 16.74 1.31
N ASP A 176 -9.15 15.50 1.06
CA ASP A 176 -8.68 14.99 -0.22
C ASP A 176 -9.12 13.53 -0.38
N PHE A 177 -8.94 12.98 -1.58
CA PHE A 177 -9.30 11.60 -1.85
C PHE A 177 -8.14 10.65 -1.51
N ASN A 178 -8.31 9.91 -0.44
CA ASN A 178 -7.37 8.92 0.05
C ASN A 178 -8.11 7.70 0.64
N VAL A 179 -7.39 6.78 1.27
CA VAL A 179 -7.98 5.56 1.86
C VAL A 179 -8.90 5.87 3.05
N ASP A 180 -8.71 6.99 3.75
CA ASP A 180 -9.55 7.37 4.88
C ASP A 180 -10.98 7.67 4.44
N VAL A 181 -11.16 8.18 3.21
CA VAL A 181 -12.50 8.36 2.61
C VAL A 181 -13.27 7.04 2.60
N TYR A 182 -12.63 5.94 2.26
CA TYR A 182 -13.29 4.63 2.27
C TYR A 182 -13.54 4.11 3.69
N ARG A 183 -12.63 4.39 4.65
CA ARG A 183 -12.83 4.03 6.06
C ARG A 183 -14.06 4.73 6.61
N ASP A 184 -14.14 6.05 6.43
CA ASP A 184 -15.27 6.84 6.90
C ASP A 184 -16.57 6.42 6.22
N LEU A 185 -16.58 6.25 4.89
CA LEU A 185 -17.76 5.75 4.17
C LEU A 185 -18.21 4.37 4.63
N SER A 186 -17.29 3.51 5.09
CA SER A 186 -17.63 2.16 5.55
C SER A 186 -18.35 2.15 6.89
N GLU A 187 -18.09 3.13 7.75
CA GLU A 187 -18.63 3.22 9.13
C GLU A 187 -19.75 4.24 9.26
N ALA A 188 -19.82 5.23 8.36
CA ALA A 188 -20.79 6.31 8.42
C ALA A 188 -22.23 5.86 8.12
N HIS A 189 -23.19 6.60 8.66
CA HIS A 189 -24.61 6.42 8.39
C HIS A 189 -25.14 7.43 7.37
N THR A 190 -24.39 8.50 7.08
CA THR A 190 -24.75 9.50 6.09
C THR A 190 -23.50 10.04 5.40
N ALA A 191 -23.49 10.04 4.07
CA ALA A 191 -22.52 10.77 3.28
C ALA A 191 -23.11 12.07 2.74
N TYR A 192 -22.30 13.11 2.65
CA TYR A 192 -22.66 14.39 2.05
C TYR A 192 -21.92 14.56 0.73
N VAL A 193 -22.70 14.84 -0.32
CA VAL A 193 -22.16 15.06 -1.67
C VAL A 193 -22.64 16.38 -2.25
N GLU A 194 -21.80 17.04 -3.06
CA GLU A 194 -22.26 18.15 -3.90
C GLU A 194 -22.75 17.60 -5.23
N ARG A 195 -24.01 17.78 -5.53
CA ARG A 195 -24.67 17.39 -6.77
C ARG A 195 -25.27 18.61 -7.44
N GLN A 196 -24.77 18.99 -8.61
CA GLN A 196 -25.22 20.18 -9.35
C GLN A 196 -25.23 21.46 -8.50
N GLY A 197 -24.19 21.65 -7.68
CA GLY A 197 -24.04 22.81 -6.81
C GLY A 197 -24.92 22.81 -5.54
N LYS A 198 -25.61 21.69 -5.24
CA LYS A 198 -26.39 21.49 -4.02
C LYS A 198 -25.84 20.37 -3.18
N THR A 199 -25.79 20.58 -1.87
CA THR A 199 -25.45 19.50 -0.94
C THR A 199 -26.62 18.52 -0.82
N VAL A 200 -26.34 17.25 -1.02
CA VAL A 200 -27.30 16.14 -0.93
C VAL A 200 -26.79 15.14 0.09
N SER A 201 -27.67 14.66 0.97
CA SER A 201 -27.38 13.58 1.92
C SER A 201 -27.69 12.23 1.29
N VAL A 202 -26.76 11.30 1.37
CA VAL A 202 -26.88 9.92 0.91
C VAL A 202 -26.85 9.01 2.14
N PRO A 203 -27.91 8.22 2.43
CA PRO A 203 -27.92 7.32 3.57
C PRO A 203 -26.98 6.15 3.35
N LEU A 204 -26.26 5.74 4.39
CA LEU A 204 -25.34 4.62 4.40
C LEU A 204 -25.74 3.62 5.47
N PRO A 205 -25.44 2.32 5.31
CA PRO A 205 -25.83 1.29 6.27
C PRO A 205 -24.95 1.26 7.53
N GLY A 206 -23.83 2.01 7.59
CA GLY A 206 -22.91 2.08 8.73
C GLY A 206 -22.01 0.85 8.92
N ASN A 207 -22.03 -0.09 7.97
CA ASN A 207 -21.27 -1.35 8.03
C ASN A 207 -20.87 -1.87 6.65
N LEU A 208 -20.52 -0.98 5.74
CA LEU A 208 -19.99 -1.40 4.43
C LEU A 208 -18.65 -2.12 4.61
N ASN A 209 -18.41 -3.14 3.78
CA ASN A 209 -17.14 -3.85 3.84
C ASN A 209 -16.04 -3.03 3.15
N LEU A 210 -15.12 -2.49 3.93
CA LEU A 210 -14.00 -1.69 3.44
C LEU A 210 -13.15 -2.44 2.40
N LEU A 211 -12.89 -3.73 2.62
CA LEU A 211 -12.07 -4.53 1.71
C LEU A 211 -12.77 -4.71 0.35
N ASP A 212 -14.09 -4.88 0.35
CA ASP A 212 -14.88 -4.94 -0.87
C ASP A 212 -14.84 -3.59 -1.61
N MET A 213 -14.99 -2.48 -0.89
CA MET A 213 -14.95 -1.15 -1.47
C MET A 213 -13.62 -0.86 -2.18
N LEU A 214 -12.50 -1.37 -1.63
CA LEU A 214 -11.14 -1.16 -2.14
C LEU A 214 -10.73 -2.15 -3.24
N LYS A 215 -11.14 -3.41 -3.14
CA LYS A 215 -10.62 -4.51 -3.98
C LYS A 215 -11.50 -4.87 -5.16
N LYS A 216 -12.83 -4.71 -5.04
CA LYS A 216 -13.74 -5.01 -6.16
C LYS A 216 -13.44 -4.08 -7.33
N THR A 217 -13.54 -4.64 -8.53
CA THR A 217 -13.45 -3.88 -9.77
C THR A 217 -14.83 -3.84 -10.41
N PRO A 218 -15.43 -2.65 -10.60
CA PRO A 218 -14.90 -1.31 -10.25
C PRO A 218 -14.96 -1.03 -8.73
N GLN A 219 -13.97 -0.25 -8.24
CA GLN A 219 -13.96 0.22 -6.84
C GLN A 219 -15.20 1.06 -6.53
N PHE A 220 -15.61 1.10 -5.26
CA PHE A 220 -16.81 1.80 -4.78
C PHE A 220 -16.91 3.25 -5.26
N ALA A 221 -15.84 4.02 -5.15
CA ALA A 221 -15.72 5.38 -5.64
C ALA A 221 -14.31 5.61 -6.19
N ARG A 222 -14.18 6.34 -7.29
CA ARG A 222 -12.90 6.69 -7.92
C ARG A 222 -12.99 8.12 -8.44
N PRO A 223 -11.91 8.93 -8.45
CA PRO A 223 -11.92 10.19 -9.19
C PRO A 223 -12.36 9.97 -10.64
N PHE A 224 -13.27 10.80 -11.11
CA PHE A 224 -13.72 10.74 -12.50
C PHE A 224 -12.61 11.25 -13.42
N ILE A 225 -12.17 10.42 -14.36
CA ILE A 225 -11.14 10.75 -15.34
C ILE A 225 -11.80 10.76 -16.72
N PRO A 226 -11.83 11.90 -17.43
CA PRO A 226 -12.35 11.96 -18.79
C PRO A 226 -11.57 11.02 -19.72
N ALA A 227 -12.25 10.31 -20.63
CA ALA A 227 -11.62 9.45 -21.64
C ALA A 227 -10.96 10.27 -22.77
N LYS A 228 -10.30 11.39 -22.42
CA LYS A 228 -9.63 12.30 -23.34
C LYS A 228 -8.16 11.94 -23.44
N VAL A 229 -7.70 11.65 -24.65
CA VAL A 229 -6.31 11.33 -24.95
C VAL A 229 -5.44 12.55 -24.68
N ASP A 230 -4.44 12.38 -23.81
CA ASP A 230 -3.42 13.41 -23.54
C ASP A 230 -2.13 13.15 -24.32
N THR A 231 -1.70 11.90 -24.37
CA THR A 231 -0.46 11.51 -25.03
C THR A 231 -0.64 10.22 -25.81
N VAL A 232 -0.04 10.14 -26.99
CA VAL A 232 0.04 8.93 -27.80
C VAL A 232 1.51 8.58 -27.97
N LEU A 233 1.88 7.36 -27.60
CA LEU A 233 3.25 6.85 -27.79
C LEU A 233 3.43 6.38 -29.23
N GLU A 234 4.50 6.81 -29.90
CA GLU A 234 4.84 6.29 -31.23
C GLU A 234 5.30 4.84 -31.15
N THR A 235 6.13 4.53 -30.15
CA THR A 235 6.63 3.19 -29.88
C THR A 235 6.42 2.79 -28.43
N MET A 236 6.26 1.50 -28.20
CA MET A 236 6.11 0.92 -26.86
C MET A 236 6.71 -0.50 -26.83
N PRO A 237 7.03 -1.06 -25.66
CA PRO A 237 7.41 -2.46 -25.53
C PRO A 237 6.31 -3.39 -26.06
N ALA A 238 6.69 -4.46 -26.75
CA ALA A 238 5.74 -5.46 -27.27
C ALA A 238 4.96 -6.19 -26.16
N MET A 239 5.55 -6.32 -24.98
CA MET A 239 4.98 -6.82 -23.71
C MET A 239 5.68 -6.09 -22.56
N GLU A 240 5.12 -6.12 -21.35
CA GLU A 240 5.58 -5.34 -20.19
C GLU A 240 7.08 -5.46 -19.90
N ASP A 241 7.63 -6.68 -20.03
CA ASP A 241 9.06 -6.95 -19.77
C ASP A 241 9.89 -7.12 -21.05
N SER A 242 9.31 -6.84 -22.23
CA SER A 242 9.99 -7.01 -23.51
C SER A 242 10.92 -5.85 -23.82
N LYS A 243 12.15 -6.17 -24.25
CA LYS A 243 13.08 -5.19 -24.83
C LYS A 243 12.75 -4.84 -26.30
N THR A 244 11.85 -5.62 -26.92
CA THR A 244 11.44 -5.39 -28.30
C THR A 244 10.44 -4.26 -28.34
N MET A 245 10.80 -3.17 -29.01
CA MET A 245 9.92 -2.02 -29.23
C MET A 245 9.07 -2.24 -30.50
N ILE A 246 7.80 -1.93 -30.40
CA ILE A 246 6.84 -1.96 -31.52
C ILE A 246 6.21 -0.58 -31.70
N THR A 247 5.69 -0.30 -32.89
CA THR A 247 4.83 0.86 -33.10
C THR A 247 3.53 0.65 -32.31
N SER A 248 3.13 1.63 -31.51
CA SER A 248 1.97 1.47 -30.64
C SER A 248 0.66 1.30 -31.46
N PRO A 249 -0.29 0.49 -30.96
CA PRO A 249 -1.60 0.37 -31.60
C PRO A 249 -2.32 1.71 -31.77
N ALA A 250 -2.27 2.58 -30.76
CA ALA A 250 -2.89 3.91 -30.79
C ALA A 250 -2.31 4.79 -31.92
N TYR A 251 -1.00 4.78 -32.10
CA TYR A 251 -0.34 5.52 -33.18
C TYR A 251 -0.70 4.96 -34.54
N LYS A 252 -0.72 3.63 -34.72
CA LYS A 252 -1.07 2.95 -35.98
C LYS A 252 -2.47 3.30 -36.46
N ILE A 253 -3.46 3.42 -35.55
CA ILE A 253 -4.83 3.77 -35.89
C ILE A 253 -5.06 5.28 -36.03
N GLY A 254 -4.02 6.10 -35.84
CA GLY A 254 -4.10 7.55 -35.97
C GLY A 254 -4.86 8.24 -34.83
N LEU A 255 -4.82 7.70 -33.64
CA LEU A 255 -5.31 8.38 -32.42
C LEU A 255 -4.42 9.59 -32.13
N LYS A 256 -5.00 10.71 -31.69
CA LYS A 256 -4.30 11.98 -31.47
C LYS A 256 -4.60 12.57 -30.11
N LYS A 257 -3.69 13.41 -29.61
CA LYS A 257 -3.94 14.23 -28.41
C LYS A 257 -5.21 15.06 -28.58
N GLY A 258 -6.05 15.02 -27.56
CA GLY A 258 -7.32 15.73 -27.52
C GLY A 258 -8.53 14.95 -28.03
N ASP A 259 -8.31 13.79 -28.68
CA ASP A 259 -9.40 12.89 -29.07
C ASP A 259 -10.12 12.35 -27.82
N MET A 260 -11.44 12.14 -27.93
CA MET A 260 -12.26 11.61 -26.84
C MET A 260 -12.77 10.23 -27.22
N ILE A 261 -12.49 9.22 -26.42
CA ILE A 261 -13.00 7.87 -26.61
C ILE A 261 -14.42 7.81 -26.09
N LEU A 262 -15.36 7.30 -26.88
CA LEU A 262 -16.80 7.25 -26.60
C LEU A 262 -17.33 5.83 -26.43
N ALA A 263 -16.68 4.83 -27.04
CA ALA A 263 -17.09 3.43 -26.91
C ALA A 263 -15.92 2.48 -27.17
N VAL A 264 -15.99 1.28 -26.59
CA VAL A 264 -15.06 0.16 -26.81
C VAL A 264 -15.90 -1.05 -27.23
N ASN A 265 -15.59 -1.65 -28.39
CA ASN A 265 -16.35 -2.79 -28.95
C ASN A 265 -17.87 -2.56 -28.96
N GLY A 266 -18.30 -1.32 -29.26
CA GLY A 266 -19.71 -0.93 -29.25
C GLY A 266 -20.29 -0.65 -27.86
N VAL A 267 -19.60 -0.92 -26.77
CA VAL A 267 -20.02 -0.58 -25.41
C VAL A 267 -19.65 0.89 -25.12
N PRO A 268 -20.62 1.77 -24.84
CA PRO A 268 -20.34 3.16 -24.55
C PRO A 268 -19.49 3.33 -23.30
N VAL A 269 -18.59 4.33 -23.33
CA VAL A 269 -17.81 4.73 -22.17
C VAL A 269 -17.88 6.26 -22.01
N ASP A 270 -18.16 6.74 -20.80
CA ASP A 270 -18.23 8.18 -20.50
C ASP A 270 -16.93 8.71 -19.86
N SER A 271 -16.09 7.79 -19.42
CA SER A 271 -14.87 8.06 -18.65
C SER A 271 -13.75 7.08 -18.98
N TYR A 272 -12.54 7.45 -18.68
CA TYR A 272 -11.41 6.53 -18.72
C TYR A 272 -11.54 5.41 -17.67
N ASN A 273 -12.27 5.66 -16.59
CA ASN A 273 -12.62 4.64 -15.62
C ASN A 273 -13.41 3.49 -16.26
N GLU A 274 -14.48 3.81 -17.01
CA GLU A 274 -15.25 2.79 -17.73
C GLU A 274 -14.45 2.13 -18.86
N PHE A 275 -13.60 2.92 -19.55
CA PHE A 275 -12.68 2.36 -20.53
C PHE A 275 -11.79 1.28 -19.90
N THR A 276 -11.19 1.55 -18.75
CA THR A 276 -10.34 0.58 -18.05
C THR A 276 -11.13 -0.61 -17.52
N ASP A 277 -12.38 -0.41 -17.08
CA ASP A 277 -13.26 -1.51 -16.67
C ASP A 277 -13.57 -2.45 -17.85
N GLN A 278 -13.87 -1.90 -19.03
CA GLN A 278 -14.07 -2.69 -20.25
C GLN A 278 -12.78 -3.43 -20.66
N MET A 279 -11.62 -2.81 -20.51
CA MET A 279 -10.33 -3.48 -20.77
C MET A 279 -10.08 -4.61 -19.77
N GLY A 280 -10.52 -4.48 -18.52
CA GLY A 280 -10.51 -5.54 -17.51
C GLY A 280 -11.33 -6.75 -17.92
N VAL A 281 -12.56 -6.55 -18.42
CA VAL A 281 -13.40 -7.63 -18.95
C VAL A 281 -12.69 -8.36 -20.09
N LEU A 282 -12.08 -7.63 -21.04
CA LEU A 282 -11.32 -8.25 -22.13
C LEU A 282 -10.08 -9.01 -21.62
N SER A 283 -9.48 -8.57 -20.54
CA SER A 283 -8.35 -9.27 -19.90
C SER A 283 -8.78 -10.61 -19.31
N ASP A 284 -9.94 -10.65 -18.65
CA ASP A 284 -10.51 -11.88 -18.10
C ASP A 284 -10.89 -12.86 -19.22
N GLU A 285 -11.49 -12.36 -20.33
CA GLU A 285 -11.77 -13.16 -21.52
C GLU A 285 -10.49 -13.70 -22.14
N LEU A 286 -9.43 -12.88 -22.22
CA LEU A 286 -8.14 -13.29 -22.78
C LEU A 286 -7.47 -14.38 -21.92
N ALA A 287 -7.54 -14.27 -20.60
CA ALA A 287 -7.06 -15.27 -19.68
C ALA A 287 -7.80 -16.61 -19.82
N ALA A 288 -9.09 -16.56 -20.17
CA ALA A 288 -9.91 -17.74 -20.42
C ALA A 288 -9.77 -18.32 -21.85
N ALA A 289 -9.09 -17.62 -22.78
CA ALA A 289 -8.93 -18.02 -24.16
C ALA A 289 -8.10 -19.31 -24.30
N LYS A 290 -8.63 -20.30 -25.04
CA LYS A 290 -7.99 -21.61 -25.22
C LYS A 290 -7.21 -21.73 -26.52
N THR A 291 -7.45 -20.86 -27.49
CA THR A 291 -6.81 -20.91 -28.80
C THR A 291 -6.14 -19.58 -29.14
N HIS A 292 -5.10 -19.64 -29.97
CA HIS A 292 -4.45 -18.43 -30.47
C HIS A 292 -5.43 -17.56 -31.30
N ALA A 293 -6.36 -18.18 -32.02
CA ALA A 293 -7.40 -17.46 -32.77
C ALA A 293 -8.33 -16.66 -31.86
N ASP A 294 -8.74 -17.23 -30.72
CA ASP A 294 -9.55 -16.53 -29.71
C ASP A 294 -8.78 -15.35 -29.12
N SER A 295 -7.51 -15.57 -28.76
CA SER A 295 -6.65 -14.50 -28.22
C SER A 295 -6.52 -13.34 -29.22
N MET A 296 -6.27 -13.64 -30.50
CA MET A 296 -6.18 -12.60 -31.55
C MET A 296 -7.50 -11.86 -31.76
N ARG A 297 -8.65 -12.55 -31.67
CA ARG A 297 -9.97 -11.93 -31.74
C ARG A 297 -10.17 -10.94 -30.58
N ILE A 298 -9.84 -11.32 -29.36
CA ILE A 298 -9.97 -10.49 -28.15
C ILE A 298 -9.03 -9.29 -28.22
N CYS A 299 -7.78 -9.48 -28.68
CA CYS A 299 -6.84 -8.38 -28.87
C CYS A 299 -7.23 -7.42 -30.00
N THR A 300 -8.26 -7.76 -30.81
CA THR A 300 -8.76 -6.89 -31.87
C THR A 300 -9.93 -6.06 -31.37
N VAL A 301 -9.66 -4.80 -31.02
CA VAL A 301 -10.61 -3.89 -30.36
C VAL A 301 -11.02 -2.77 -31.31
N THR A 302 -12.30 -2.43 -31.29
CA THR A 302 -12.86 -1.29 -32.02
C THR A 302 -13.17 -0.17 -31.03
N ILE A 303 -12.70 1.05 -31.31
CA ILE A 303 -13.02 2.23 -30.49
C ILE A 303 -13.76 3.27 -31.32
N ALA A 304 -14.81 3.86 -30.73
CA ALA A 304 -15.46 5.03 -31.27
C ALA A 304 -14.81 6.31 -30.69
N VAL A 305 -14.42 7.22 -31.55
CA VAL A 305 -13.61 8.38 -31.16
C VAL A 305 -14.23 9.65 -31.74
N MET A 306 -14.39 10.67 -30.88
CA MET A 306 -14.68 12.03 -31.30
C MET A 306 -13.36 12.80 -31.43
N ARG A 307 -13.11 13.37 -32.60
CA ARG A 307 -11.86 14.11 -32.85
C ARG A 307 -11.77 15.41 -32.11
N ALA A 308 -10.55 15.80 -31.77
CA ALA A 308 -10.25 17.11 -31.17
C ALA A 308 -10.79 18.24 -32.03
N GLY A 309 -11.45 19.25 -31.40
CA GLY A 309 -12.03 20.41 -32.12
C GLY A 309 -13.51 20.27 -32.51
N ALA A 310 -14.16 19.13 -32.25
CA ALA A 310 -15.60 19.00 -32.43
C ALA A 310 -16.38 19.92 -31.45
N PRO A 311 -17.52 20.55 -31.88
CA PRO A 311 -18.30 21.43 -31.03
C PRO A 311 -18.76 20.74 -29.73
N SER A 312 -18.75 21.44 -28.61
CA SER A 312 -19.07 20.88 -27.27
C SER A 312 -20.49 20.29 -27.17
N GLY A 313 -21.45 20.77 -27.99
CA GLY A 313 -22.80 20.20 -28.05
C GLY A 313 -22.90 18.83 -28.77
N ALA A 314 -21.86 18.43 -29.49
CA ALA A 314 -21.81 17.17 -30.20
C ALA A 314 -21.61 15.95 -29.27
N ARG A 315 -21.19 16.18 -28.05
CA ARG A 315 -20.85 15.14 -27.08
C ARG A 315 -22.04 14.28 -26.64
N MET A 316 -23.16 14.92 -26.34
CA MET A 316 -24.39 14.19 -25.92
C MET A 316 -25.06 13.45 -27.10
N SER A 317 -24.99 14.03 -28.32
CA SER A 317 -25.54 13.40 -29.52
C SER A 317 -24.67 12.24 -30.04
N ALA A 318 -23.33 12.35 -29.90
CA ALA A 318 -22.39 11.29 -30.29
C ALA A 318 -22.48 10.06 -29.38
N GLN A 319 -22.65 10.28 -28.05
CA GLN A 319 -22.82 9.20 -27.08
C GLN A 319 -24.18 8.46 -27.27
N ALA A 320 -25.25 9.19 -27.58
CA ALA A 320 -26.54 8.62 -27.92
C ALA A 320 -26.53 7.85 -29.25
N ALA A 321 -25.72 8.28 -30.23
CA ALA A 321 -25.56 7.63 -31.50
C ALA A 321 -24.72 6.34 -31.39
N SER A 322 -23.67 6.31 -30.55
CA SER A 322 -22.87 5.11 -30.31
C SER A 322 -23.66 4.01 -29.60
N VAL A 323 -24.58 4.37 -28.67
CA VAL A 323 -25.52 3.44 -28.04
C VAL A 323 -26.49 2.83 -29.03
N LYS A 324 -26.99 3.62 -30.01
CA LYS A 324 -27.88 3.13 -31.06
C LYS A 324 -27.20 2.22 -32.08
N ALA A 325 -25.92 2.53 -32.44
CA ALA A 325 -25.15 1.72 -33.37
C ALA A 325 -24.78 0.34 -32.80
N ALA A 326 -24.59 0.23 -31.49
CA ALA A 326 -24.31 -1.04 -30.80
C ALA A 326 -25.54 -1.94 -30.69
N ALA A 327 -26.77 -1.39 -30.75
CA ALA A 327 -28.02 -2.13 -30.62
C ALA A 327 -28.60 -2.62 -31.96
N GLN A 328 -28.00 -2.26 -33.09
CA GLN A 328 -28.50 -2.61 -34.43
C GLN A 328 -27.38 -3.14 -35.35
N ASP A 329 -27.20 -4.44 -35.32
CA ASP A 329 -26.65 -5.17 -36.46
C ASP A 329 -27.69 -5.12 -37.61
N THR A 330 -27.67 -4.11 -38.42
CA THR A 330 -28.18 -4.00 -39.80
C THR A 330 -28.52 -2.58 -40.24
N ALA A 331 -27.98 -2.21 -41.36
CA ALA A 331 -28.50 -1.33 -42.41
C ALA A 331 -29.33 -0.08 -42.08
N SER A 332 -28.77 1.07 -42.51
CA SER A 332 -29.49 2.25 -42.99
C SER A 332 -30.36 3.02 -41.99
N LEU A 333 -29.76 4.11 -41.42
CA LEU A 333 -30.57 5.28 -41.08
C LEU A 333 -29.72 6.55 -41.25
N THR A 334 -30.00 7.25 -42.32
CA THR A 334 -29.62 8.65 -42.56
C THR A 334 -30.33 9.56 -41.58
N THR A 335 -29.64 9.99 -40.53
CA THR A 335 -29.98 11.23 -39.81
C THR A 335 -28.67 11.97 -39.57
N PRO A 336 -28.60 13.26 -39.87
CA PRO A 336 -27.35 14.02 -39.79
C PRO A 336 -27.01 14.28 -38.30
N THR A 337 -26.15 13.46 -37.75
CA THR A 337 -25.52 13.72 -36.44
C THR A 337 -24.33 14.63 -36.70
N THR A 338 -24.36 15.83 -36.17
CA THR A 338 -23.47 16.94 -36.47
C THR A 338 -22.04 16.84 -35.90
N ALA A 339 -21.62 15.70 -35.40
CA ALA A 339 -20.25 15.47 -34.97
C ALA A 339 -19.67 14.20 -35.64
N PRO A 340 -18.51 14.30 -36.30
CA PRO A 340 -17.85 13.16 -36.87
C PRO A 340 -17.34 12.25 -35.75
N VAL A 341 -17.93 11.08 -35.63
CA VAL A 341 -17.43 9.97 -34.80
C VAL A 341 -16.70 9.00 -35.70
N ASP A 342 -15.41 8.88 -35.50
CA ASP A 342 -14.59 7.92 -36.22
C ASP A 342 -14.62 6.57 -35.49
N THR A 343 -14.79 5.49 -36.24
CA THR A 343 -14.64 4.14 -35.71
C THR A 343 -13.28 3.60 -36.12
N LEU A 344 -12.41 3.34 -35.15
CA LEU A 344 -11.04 2.90 -35.34
C LEU A 344 -10.87 1.47 -34.85
N LYS A 345 -10.25 0.61 -35.65
CA LYS A 345 -9.96 -0.77 -35.30
C LYS A 345 -8.49 -0.93 -34.95
N ALA A 346 -8.18 -1.34 -33.73
CA ALA A 346 -6.84 -1.55 -33.22
C ALA A 346 -6.58 -3.04 -32.95
N VAL A 347 -5.36 -3.50 -33.24
CA VAL A 347 -4.86 -4.78 -32.74
C VAL A 347 -3.90 -4.46 -31.60
N LEU A 348 -4.32 -4.83 -30.39
CA LEU A 348 -3.58 -4.55 -29.16
C LEU A 348 -2.43 -5.53 -28.97
N THR A 349 -1.54 -5.21 -28.04
CA THR A 349 -0.50 -6.12 -27.56
C THR A 349 -1.15 -7.31 -26.82
N PRO A 350 -0.41 -8.41 -26.60
CA PRO A 350 -0.93 -9.55 -25.83
C PRO A 350 -1.33 -9.21 -24.39
N ASP A 351 -0.81 -8.11 -23.83
CA ASP A 351 -1.19 -7.53 -22.53
C ASP A 351 -2.22 -6.39 -22.65
N LEU A 352 -2.95 -6.33 -23.78
CA LEU A 352 -4.07 -5.43 -24.06
C LEU A 352 -3.71 -3.92 -23.95
N LYS A 353 -2.47 -3.54 -24.22
CA LYS A 353 -2.05 -2.13 -24.19
C LYS A 353 -2.28 -1.43 -25.53
N PHE A 354 -2.84 -0.22 -25.47
CA PHE A 354 -3.06 0.64 -26.64
C PHE A 354 -1.85 1.52 -26.99
N GLY A 355 -1.12 2.00 -25.97
CA GLY A 355 -0.04 2.97 -26.15
C GLY A 355 -0.51 4.42 -26.22
N PHE A 356 -1.57 4.77 -25.48
CA PHE A 356 -1.94 6.15 -25.17
C PHE A 356 -2.08 6.34 -23.65
N ALA A 357 -2.06 7.59 -23.23
CA ALA A 357 -2.34 7.97 -21.87
C ALA A 357 -3.39 9.09 -21.81
N VAL A 358 -4.15 9.14 -20.74
CA VAL A 358 -5.00 10.27 -20.34
C VAL A 358 -4.30 11.09 -19.27
N ALA A 359 -4.74 12.32 -19.04
CA ALA A 359 -4.20 13.13 -17.95
C ALA A 359 -4.40 12.42 -16.60
N SER A 360 -3.36 12.32 -15.81
CA SER A 360 -3.44 11.80 -14.44
C SER A 360 -4.29 12.73 -13.56
N VAL A 361 -4.82 12.23 -12.42
CA VAL A 361 -5.61 13.06 -11.49
C VAL A 361 -4.84 14.32 -11.07
N PRO A 362 -3.55 14.27 -10.68
CA PRO A 362 -2.80 15.49 -10.40
C PRO A 362 -2.71 16.46 -11.58
N ALA A 363 -2.55 15.95 -12.81
CA ALA A 363 -2.47 16.79 -14.00
C ALA A 363 -3.83 17.41 -14.38
N LEU A 364 -4.95 16.70 -14.13
CA LEU A 364 -6.30 17.23 -14.34
C LEU A 364 -6.61 18.41 -13.44
N TYR A 365 -6.05 18.43 -12.23
CA TYR A 365 -6.31 19.42 -11.18
C TYR A 365 -5.07 20.22 -10.79
N GLU A 366 -4.09 20.37 -11.71
CA GLU A 366 -2.83 21.06 -11.42
C GLU A 366 -3.04 22.47 -10.86
N LYS A 367 -4.03 23.21 -11.39
CA LYS A 367 -4.35 24.56 -10.97
C LYS A 367 -5.09 24.63 -9.62
N GLU A 368 -5.79 23.57 -9.27
CA GLU A 368 -6.59 23.43 -8.05
C GLU A 368 -5.81 22.69 -6.94
N THR A 369 -4.61 22.20 -7.26
CA THR A 369 -3.75 21.52 -6.30
C THR A 369 -3.24 22.49 -5.26
N THR A 370 -3.53 22.19 -4.01
CA THR A 370 -3.00 22.94 -2.86
C THR A 370 -1.61 22.39 -2.52
N HIS A 371 -0.62 23.28 -2.51
CA HIS A 371 0.73 22.99 -2.08
C HIS A 371 0.99 23.67 -0.74
N VAL A 372 1.34 22.90 0.28
CA VAL A 372 1.69 23.40 1.60
C VAL A 372 3.16 23.09 1.86
N SER A 373 4.00 24.09 1.99
CA SER A 373 5.39 23.97 2.38
C SER A 373 5.56 24.33 3.86
N TYR A 374 6.39 23.59 4.55
CA TYR A 374 6.63 23.78 5.98
C TYR A 374 8.08 24.23 6.21
N GLY A 375 8.28 25.24 7.05
CA GLY A 375 9.60 25.54 7.59
C GLY A 375 10.10 24.42 8.51
N PHE A 376 11.41 24.34 8.77
CA PHE A 376 12.02 23.26 9.54
C PHE A 376 11.29 22.98 10.86
N LEU A 377 11.04 24.00 11.70
CA LEU A 377 10.32 23.81 12.98
C LEU A 377 8.83 23.48 12.80
N GLN A 378 8.20 23.99 11.74
CA GLN A 378 6.79 23.73 11.45
C GLN A 378 6.55 22.33 10.91
N SER A 379 7.57 21.71 10.33
CA SER A 379 7.48 20.34 9.81
C SER A 379 7.31 19.29 10.91
N PHE A 380 7.80 19.53 12.13
CA PHE A 380 7.66 18.57 13.23
C PHE A 380 6.20 18.33 13.64
N PRO A 381 5.41 19.36 14.00
CA PRO A 381 4.00 19.11 14.31
C PRO A 381 3.21 18.54 13.13
N ALA A 382 3.52 18.93 11.89
CA ALA A 382 2.89 18.38 10.71
C ALA A 382 3.23 16.90 10.50
N GLY A 383 4.50 16.52 10.61
CA GLY A 383 4.96 15.15 10.48
C GLY A 383 4.48 14.24 11.62
N VAL A 384 4.44 14.76 12.86
CA VAL A 384 3.86 14.05 14.01
C VAL A 384 2.38 13.78 13.79
N LYS A 385 1.62 14.79 13.34
CA LYS A 385 0.20 14.61 13.01
C LYS A 385 0.03 13.56 11.92
N TYR A 386 0.78 13.67 10.82
CA TYR A 386 0.70 12.71 9.72
C TYR A 386 1.04 11.28 10.16
N GLY A 387 2.11 11.10 10.94
CA GLY A 387 2.48 9.80 11.49
C GLY A 387 1.43 9.23 12.45
N TRP A 388 0.78 10.08 13.23
CA TRP A 388 -0.33 9.69 14.10
C TRP A 388 -1.56 9.24 13.28
N ASP A 389 -1.92 9.99 12.24
CA ASP A 389 -3.04 9.64 11.35
C ASP A 389 -2.79 8.28 10.67
N VAL A 390 -1.54 8.04 10.20
CA VAL A 390 -1.13 6.73 9.65
C VAL A 390 -1.27 5.61 10.68
N LEU A 391 -0.81 5.82 11.91
CA LEU A 391 -0.94 4.83 12.98
C LEU A 391 -2.41 4.55 13.31
N ALA A 392 -3.22 5.60 13.48
CA ALA A 392 -4.63 5.48 13.79
C ALA A 392 -5.39 4.70 12.70
N GLY A 393 -5.12 5.00 11.43
CA GLY A 393 -5.67 4.25 10.30
C GLY A 393 -5.27 2.78 10.33
N TYR A 394 -3.98 2.49 10.56
CA TYR A 394 -3.50 1.11 10.65
C TYR A 394 -4.16 0.33 11.80
N VAL A 395 -4.29 0.95 12.98
CA VAL A 395 -4.97 0.35 14.14
C VAL A 395 -6.45 0.08 13.84
N SER A 396 -7.13 1.03 13.18
CA SER A 396 -8.53 0.85 12.75
C SER A 396 -8.69 -0.33 11.78
N ASP A 397 -7.73 -0.51 10.88
CA ASP A 397 -7.76 -1.60 9.90
C ASP A 397 -7.49 -2.98 10.52
N MET A 398 -6.89 -3.07 11.71
CA MET A 398 -6.61 -4.36 12.38
C MET A 398 -7.85 -5.21 12.61
N LYS A 399 -9.04 -4.60 12.75
CA LYS A 399 -10.31 -5.35 12.88
C LYS A 399 -10.58 -6.27 11.67
N TYR A 400 -10.09 -5.89 10.49
CA TYR A 400 -10.29 -6.67 9.26
C TYR A 400 -9.39 -7.91 9.20
N VAL A 401 -8.25 -7.93 9.90
CA VAL A 401 -7.32 -9.08 9.93
C VAL A 401 -8.03 -10.36 10.42
N PHE A 402 -9.00 -10.21 11.30
CA PHE A 402 -9.77 -11.33 11.87
C PHE A 402 -10.96 -11.76 10.99
N THR A 403 -11.12 -11.18 9.82
CA THR A 403 -12.14 -11.59 8.82
C THR A 403 -11.54 -12.57 7.82
N ALA A 404 -12.39 -13.39 7.16
CA ALA A 404 -11.92 -14.32 6.13
C ALA A 404 -11.22 -13.61 4.96
N ASP A 405 -11.73 -12.44 4.55
CA ASP A 405 -11.16 -11.63 3.47
C ASP A 405 -9.86 -10.95 3.92
N GLY A 406 -9.79 -10.52 5.18
CA GLY A 406 -8.59 -9.97 5.77
C GLY A 406 -7.47 -11.01 5.87
N ALA A 407 -7.77 -12.23 6.31
CA ALA A 407 -6.80 -13.31 6.36
C ALA A 407 -6.18 -13.61 4.98
N LYS A 408 -6.99 -13.61 3.90
CA LYS A 408 -6.52 -13.72 2.51
C LYS A 408 -5.72 -12.49 2.06
N SER A 409 -5.93 -11.35 2.71
CA SER A 409 -5.25 -10.08 2.38
C SER A 409 -3.91 -9.94 3.08
N LEU A 410 -3.61 -10.76 4.08
CA LEU A 410 -2.30 -10.75 4.74
C LEU A 410 -1.20 -10.98 3.69
N GLY A 411 -0.30 -10.03 3.60
CA GLY A 411 0.88 -10.08 2.74
C GLY A 411 2.12 -10.49 3.52
N GLY A 412 2.98 -11.29 2.89
CA GLY A 412 4.29 -11.62 3.38
C GLY A 412 5.37 -10.66 2.85
N PHE A 413 6.59 -11.12 2.80
CA PHE A 413 7.73 -10.33 2.33
C PHE A 413 7.59 -9.85 0.89
N GLY A 414 6.96 -10.64 0.01
CA GLY A 414 6.70 -10.28 -1.38
C GLY A 414 5.73 -9.10 -1.48
N ALA A 415 4.62 -9.15 -0.74
CA ALA A 415 3.65 -8.06 -0.69
C ALA A 415 4.28 -6.77 -0.15
N ILE A 416 5.03 -6.83 0.97
CA ILE A 416 5.71 -5.67 1.54
C ILE A 416 6.74 -5.10 0.56
N GLY A 417 7.55 -5.95 -0.07
CA GLY A 417 8.52 -5.54 -1.09
C GLY A 417 7.86 -4.88 -2.31
N SER A 418 6.64 -5.29 -2.66
CA SER A 418 5.88 -4.71 -3.77
C SER A 418 5.43 -3.27 -3.53
N LEU A 419 5.35 -2.81 -2.26
CA LEU A 419 4.99 -1.44 -1.90
C LEU A 419 6.05 -0.42 -2.32
N PHE A 420 7.30 -0.85 -2.49
CA PHE A 420 8.36 0.03 -2.95
C PHE A 420 8.22 0.34 -4.45
N PRO A 421 8.60 1.56 -4.89
CA PRO A 421 8.46 1.95 -6.27
C PRO A 421 9.37 1.14 -7.21
N SER A 422 8.92 0.97 -8.46
CA SER A 422 9.67 0.27 -9.52
C SER A 422 10.89 1.03 -10.03
N GLN A 423 10.92 2.34 -9.79
CA GLN A 423 12.06 3.22 -10.05
C GLN A 423 12.48 3.86 -8.73
N TRP A 424 13.75 4.28 -8.63
CA TRP A 424 14.24 4.91 -7.42
C TRP A 424 13.59 6.28 -7.23
N ASP A 425 12.82 6.41 -6.15
CA ASP A 425 12.14 7.64 -5.75
C ASP A 425 12.38 7.87 -4.24
N TRP A 426 13.11 8.93 -3.90
CA TRP A 426 13.47 9.21 -2.51
C TRP A 426 12.26 9.57 -1.64
N TYR A 427 11.25 10.25 -2.18
CA TYR A 427 10.02 10.55 -1.43
C TYR A 427 9.28 9.28 -1.05
N LEU A 428 9.04 8.41 -2.03
CA LEU A 428 8.33 7.15 -1.81
C LEU A 428 9.16 6.18 -0.95
N PHE A 429 10.49 6.13 -1.14
CA PHE A 429 11.38 5.32 -0.30
C PHE A 429 11.28 5.70 1.18
N TRP A 430 11.42 6.98 1.51
CA TRP A 430 11.33 7.45 2.89
C TRP A 430 9.92 7.33 3.45
N LYS A 431 8.88 7.57 2.64
CA LYS A 431 7.49 7.39 3.04
C LYS A 431 7.19 5.93 3.41
N MET A 432 7.66 4.97 2.60
CA MET A 432 7.50 3.53 2.90
C MET A 432 8.35 3.11 4.11
N THR A 433 9.57 3.62 4.24
CA THR A 433 10.42 3.36 5.41
C THR A 433 9.76 3.85 6.70
N ALA A 434 9.20 5.06 6.72
CA ALA A 434 8.48 5.59 7.89
C ALA A 434 7.21 4.78 8.19
N PHE A 435 6.47 4.38 7.17
CA PHE A 435 5.29 3.52 7.31
C PHE A 435 5.64 2.17 7.94
N LEU A 436 6.67 1.49 7.42
CA LEU A 436 7.16 0.24 7.99
C LEU A 436 7.69 0.41 9.42
N SER A 437 8.30 1.55 9.73
CA SER A 437 8.78 1.87 11.08
C SER A 437 7.64 1.98 12.10
N ILE A 438 6.52 2.63 11.72
CA ILE A 438 5.30 2.69 12.56
C ILE A 438 4.70 1.30 12.74
N ILE A 439 4.57 0.52 11.66
CA ILE A 439 4.02 -0.84 11.74
C ILE A 439 4.88 -1.70 12.66
N LEU A 440 6.21 -1.66 12.49
CA LEU A 440 7.14 -2.44 13.31
C LEU A 440 7.05 -2.05 14.78
N ALA A 441 6.97 -0.74 15.08
CA ALA A 441 6.78 -0.26 16.44
C ALA A 441 5.43 -0.73 17.03
N PHE A 442 4.35 -0.64 16.26
CA PHE A 442 3.03 -1.06 16.70
C PHE A 442 2.94 -2.58 16.90
N MET A 443 3.46 -3.37 15.94
CA MET A 443 3.43 -4.83 16.06
C MET A 443 4.25 -5.32 17.25
N ASN A 444 5.42 -4.72 17.50
CA ASN A 444 6.27 -5.11 18.60
C ASN A 444 5.72 -4.70 19.99
N ILE A 445 4.85 -3.70 20.09
CA ILE A 445 4.21 -3.35 21.37
C ILE A 445 2.97 -4.21 21.67
N LEU A 446 2.47 -5.00 20.72
CA LEU A 446 1.34 -5.88 20.97
C LEU A 446 1.67 -6.91 22.06
N PRO A 447 0.70 -7.29 22.91
CA PRO A 447 0.91 -8.22 24.04
C PRO A 447 1.05 -9.68 23.55
N ILE A 448 1.89 -9.90 22.55
CA ILE A 448 2.17 -11.23 21.98
C ILE A 448 3.50 -11.70 22.55
N PRO A 449 3.55 -12.80 23.30
CA PRO A 449 4.82 -13.41 23.71
C PRO A 449 5.69 -13.67 22.48
N ALA A 450 7.00 -13.62 22.63
CA ALA A 450 8.01 -13.60 21.56
C ALA A 450 8.14 -12.28 20.80
N LEU A 451 7.36 -11.25 21.12
CA LEU A 451 7.62 -9.85 20.74
C LEU A 451 7.95 -9.06 22.02
N ASP A 452 8.56 -7.87 21.86
CA ASP A 452 8.90 -6.99 23.00
C ASP A 452 7.71 -6.71 23.91
N GLY A 453 6.52 -6.51 23.30
CA GLY A 453 5.26 -6.27 24.02
C GLY A 453 4.86 -7.40 24.96
N GLY A 454 5.21 -8.64 24.64
CA GLY A 454 5.02 -9.76 25.56
C GLY A 454 5.84 -9.60 26.84
N HIS A 455 7.12 -9.26 26.71
CA HIS A 455 7.98 -8.94 27.85
C HIS A 455 7.50 -7.70 28.62
N VAL A 456 7.03 -6.66 27.90
CA VAL A 456 6.43 -5.47 28.50
C VAL A 456 5.27 -5.83 29.41
N VAL A 457 4.36 -6.73 28.99
CA VAL A 457 3.24 -7.19 29.81
C VAL A 457 3.71 -7.92 31.07
N PHE A 458 4.70 -8.81 30.96
CA PHE A 458 5.25 -9.50 32.12
C PHE A 458 5.92 -8.53 33.11
N LEU A 459 6.61 -7.51 32.61
CA LEU A 459 7.25 -6.50 33.45
C LEU A 459 6.24 -5.55 34.10
N LEU A 460 5.18 -5.17 33.39
CA LEU A 460 4.06 -4.41 33.96
C LEU A 460 3.35 -5.20 35.08
N TYR A 461 3.12 -6.50 34.85
CA TYR A 461 2.59 -7.36 35.90
C TYR A 461 3.49 -7.37 37.14
N GLU A 462 4.82 -7.47 36.96
CA GLU A 462 5.78 -7.45 38.08
C GLU A 462 5.77 -6.10 38.80
N ILE A 463 5.70 -4.99 38.09
CA ILE A 463 5.65 -3.62 38.67
C ILE A 463 4.36 -3.44 39.51
N ILE A 464 3.22 -3.89 38.97
CA ILE A 464 1.90 -3.70 39.64
C ILE A 464 1.74 -4.62 40.83
N THR A 465 2.16 -5.88 40.70
CA THR A 465 1.90 -6.90 41.76
C THR A 465 3.07 -7.08 42.73
N GLY A 466 4.25 -6.57 42.40
CA GLY A 466 5.48 -6.82 43.14
C GLY A 466 5.99 -8.28 43.04
N ARG A 467 5.41 -9.09 42.15
CA ARG A 467 5.75 -10.52 42.01
C ARG A 467 6.22 -10.83 40.61
N LYS A 468 7.36 -11.51 40.45
CA LYS A 468 7.85 -11.99 39.16
C LYS A 468 6.95 -13.12 38.64
N PRO A 469 6.56 -13.11 37.37
CA PRO A 469 5.95 -14.27 36.72
C PRO A 469 6.86 -15.50 36.83
N GLY A 470 6.28 -16.68 36.94
CA GLY A 470 7.09 -17.91 37.01
C GLY A 470 7.85 -18.17 35.71
N GLU A 471 9.15 -18.49 35.79
CA GLU A 471 10.00 -18.76 34.62
C GLU A 471 9.40 -19.79 33.65
N LYS A 472 8.87 -20.91 34.18
CA LYS A 472 8.22 -21.93 33.36
C LYS A 472 7.00 -21.41 32.58
N PHE A 473 6.28 -20.45 33.17
CA PHE A 473 5.14 -19.82 32.52
C PHE A 473 5.64 -18.90 31.36
N MET A 474 6.63 -18.07 31.64
CA MET A 474 7.21 -17.16 30.62
C MET A 474 7.75 -17.95 29.41
N ILE A 475 8.56 -18.99 29.67
CA ILE A 475 9.11 -19.84 28.61
C ILE A 475 7.99 -20.49 27.78
N ARG A 476 6.94 -21.02 28.41
CA ARG A 476 5.81 -21.60 27.67
C ARG A 476 5.05 -20.58 26.86
N ALA A 477 4.83 -19.39 27.41
CA ALA A 477 4.17 -18.29 26.70
C ALA A 477 4.97 -17.89 25.45
N GLU A 478 6.29 -17.78 25.55
CA GLU A 478 7.17 -17.47 24.43
C GLU A 478 7.14 -18.55 23.33
N TYR A 479 7.16 -19.84 23.68
CA TYR A 479 6.99 -20.91 22.70
C TYR A 479 5.65 -20.82 21.96
N VAL A 480 4.54 -20.50 22.68
CA VAL A 480 3.23 -20.33 22.07
C VAL A 480 3.21 -19.10 21.16
N GLY A 481 3.76 -17.97 21.62
CA GLY A 481 3.86 -16.75 20.81
C GLY A 481 4.68 -16.98 19.54
N PHE A 482 5.82 -17.63 19.67
CA PHE A 482 6.68 -17.96 18.52
C PHE A 482 5.98 -18.90 17.52
N ALA A 483 5.23 -19.90 18.02
CA ALA A 483 4.45 -20.78 17.14
C ALA A 483 3.36 -20.01 16.37
N ILE A 484 2.68 -19.04 17.03
CA ILE A 484 1.69 -18.16 16.40
C ILE A 484 2.37 -17.30 15.32
N LEU A 485 3.52 -16.69 15.61
CA LEU A 485 4.25 -15.86 14.65
C LEU A 485 4.71 -16.65 13.43
N ILE A 486 5.25 -17.85 13.61
CA ILE A 486 5.62 -18.75 12.51
C ILE A 486 4.39 -19.09 11.68
N LEU A 487 3.27 -19.43 12.30
CA LEU A 487 2.04 -19.76 11.57
C LEU A 487 1.56 -18.58 10.74
N LEU A 488 1.53 -17.37 11.31
CA LEU A 488 1.16 -16.15 10.58
C LEU A 488 2.13 -15.86 9.42
N MET A 489 3.43 -16.05 9.63
CA MET A 489 4.44 -15.89 8.58
C MET A 489 4.24 -16.90 7.44
N ILE A 490 3.93 -18.15 7.75
CA ILE A 490 3.64 -19.18 6.74
C ILE A 490 2.39 -18.80 5.95
N ILE A 491 1.30 -18.39 6.60
CA ILE A 491 0.06 -17.97 5.93
C ILE A 491 0.32 -16.77 5.02
N ALA A 492 0.99 -15.74 5.52
CA ALA A 492 1.27 -14.52 4.75
C ALA A 492 2.11 -14.80 3.51
N ASN A 493 3.20 -15.57 3.63
CA ASN A 493 4.04 -15.92 2.48
C ASN A 493 3.35 -16.91 1.53
N LEU A 494 2.50 -17.82 2.04
CA LEU A 494 1.69 -18.68 1.18
C LEU A 494 0.70 -17.87 0.36
N ASN A 495 0.05 -16.87 0.96
CA ASN A 495 -0.82 -15.95 0.23
C ASN A 495 -0.06 -15.23 -0.89
N ASP A 496 1.18 -14.78 -0.65
CA ASP A 496 2.00 -14.16 -1.69
C ASP A 496 2.28 -15.11 -2.86
N VAL A 497 2.60 -16.37 -2.57
CA VAL A 497 2.80 -17.41 -3.60
C VAL A 497 1.51 -17.68 -4.38
N LEU A 498 0.37 -17.79 -3.70
CA LEU A 498 -0.92 -18.04 -4.35
C LEU A 498 -1.34 -16.88 -5.26
N ARG A 499 -1.08 -15.63 -4.85
CA ARG A 499 -1.30 -14.43 -5.70
C ARG A 499 -0.37 -14.45 -6.91
N TRP A 500 0.90 -14.80 -6.72
CA TRP A 500 1.85 -14.89 -7.83
C TRP A 500 1.47 -15.97 -8.85
N LEU A 501 0.85 -17.08 -8.39
CA LEU A 501 0.33 -18.15 -9.23
C LEU A 501 -1.05 -17.82 -9.86
N GLY A 502 -1.66 -16.67 -9.53
CA GLY A 502 -2.98 -16.27 -10.04
C GLY A 502 -4.14 -17.13 -9.49
N VAL A 503 -3.96 -17.75 -8.32
CA VAL A 503 -5.00 -18.59 -7.68
C VAL A 503 -5.89 -17.76 -6.75
N MET A 504 -5.39 -16.57 -6.33
CA MET A 504 -6.08 -15.63 -5.43
C MET A 504 -6.04 -14.23 -6.00
#